data_dbb5ad964ab96096c729cca1d94d1819
#
_entry.id   dbb5ad964ab96096c729cca1d94d1819
#
_cell.length_a   1.000
_cell.length_b   1.000
_cell.length_c   1.000
_cell.angle_alpha   90.00
_cell.angle_beta   90.00
_cell.angle_gamma   90.00
#
_symmetry.space_group_name_H-M   'P 1'
#
loop_
_entity.id
_entity.type
_entity.pdbx_description
1 polymer ?
#
loop_
_entity_poly.entity_id
_entity_poly.type
_entity_poly.pdbx_seq_one_letter_code
_entity_poly.pdbx_strand_id
1 'polypeptide(L)'
;MHIDIMASTLFNLLTDPYLIMLMLVAVPLGAFFGAMPGLGGKLGIVLLIPFVFGMDPIPGAVLLLAMHSVVHTGGSIPSILFGIPGDGTSTAVVIDGYEMTRNGEGGRALGASFGASGVGGVIGAVFLGILMPVLEPIVLAFSPAEFFLLAILGITFIATLSGKSVVKGLILGLFGLMVAFVGLDPSTGGPRYTFGQLFLWDGIDIITAVLAMYAIPEMIGLGSQKDAGIHATTMTRYKISEVWDGILDAFRHWGLTFRTSMIGAVIGLIPGLGGDAASWLCYGHAVQSSKNPEKFGHGAVEGVIAPETANNSKEGGALLPTLFFAVPGSSGMALLLGAFLMLGIQPGPTIVTEHLDLVWTLIWALAVANVLCVVILVGLTPWLGALANVRPSLLIPFVMVFALLGCYLSSGAWENIVLIAFMSALGYMLKRHGWPRPPFVIGVVLGPVAEDSLHKALAIWGPSFFLRPLSLILIGLIVFSIGLYVWRARKPGKFEIPESA
;
A
#
# COMPACT_ATOMS: atom_id res chain seq x y z
N MET A 1 -9.26 24.55 14.01
CA MET A 1 -8.27 23.46 14.12
C MET A 1 -8.70 22.56 15.27
N HIS A 2 -9.01 21.32 15.02
CA HIS A 2 -9.61 20.37 16.00
C HIS A 2 -8.56 19.82 16.96
N ILE A 3 -7.90 20.71 17.73
CA ILE A 3 -6.80 20.35 18.65
C ILE A 3 -7.26 19.36 19.72
N ASP A 4 -8.49 19.54 20.19
CA ASP A 4 -9.07 18.66 21.22
C ASP A 4 -9.23 17.21 20.70
N ILE A 5 -9.72 17.05 19.47
CA ILE A 5 -9.86 15.73 18.83
C ILE A 5 -8.47 15.13 18.58
N MET A 6 -7.54 15.92 18.08
CA MET A 6 -6.16 15.49 17.84
C MET A 6 -5.49 15.00 19.14
N ALA A 7 -5.64 15.73 20.23
CA ALA A 7 -5.05 15.36 21.53
C ALA A 7 -5.74 14.13 22.15
N SER A 8 -7.08 14.10 22.11
CA SER A 8 -7.84 12.98 22.68
C SER A 8 -7.62 11.67 21.92
N THR A 9 -7.53 11.71 20.59
CA THR A 9 -7.25 10.51 19.79
C THR A 9 -5.84 9.99 20.01
N LEU A 10 -4.82 10.84 20.13
CA LEU A 10 -3.47 10.43 20.53
C LEU A 10 -3.47 9.80 21.93
N PHE A 11 -4.12 10.46 22.89
CA PHE A 11 -4.21 9.92 24.24
C PHE A 11 -4.89 8.55 24.25
N ASN A 12 -6.02 8.39 23.56
CA ASN A 12 -6.72 7.11 23.45
C ASN A 12 -5.84 6.04 22.81
N LEU A 13 -5.15 6.36 21.70
CA LEU A 13 -4.28 5.39 21.02
C LEU A 13 -3.15 4.88 21.93
N LEU A 14 -2.61 5.75 22.80
CA LEU A 14 -1.50 5.42 23.69
C LEU A 14 -1.93 4.84 25.04
N THR A 15 -3.22 4.90 25.41
CA THR A 15 -3.73 4.44 26.72
C THR A 15 -4.76 3.31 26.60
N ASP A 16 -5.37 3.10 25.45
CA ASP A 16 -6.29 1.98 25.24
C ASP A 16 -5.50 0.67 25.08
N PRO A 17 -5.61 -0.28 26.03
CA PRO A 17 -4.87 -1.53 25.98
C PRO A 17 -5.18 -2.37 24.74
N TYR A 18 -6.40 -2.25 24.18
CA TYR A 18 -6.80 -2.98 23.00
C TYR A 18 -6.10 -2.45 21.75
N LEU A 19 -6.07 -1.13 21.55
CA LEU A 19 -5.36 -0.51 20.42
C LEU A 19 -3.85 -0.76 20.51
N ILE A 20 -3.27 -0.65 21.72
CA ILE A 20 -1.85 -0.97 21.94
C ILE A 20 -1.56 -2.42 21.57
N MET A 21 -2.38 -3.36 22.03
CA MET A 21 -2.23 -4.79 21.72
C MET A 21 -2.29 -5.02 20.20
N LEU A 22 -3.25 -4.39 19.50
CA LEU A 22 -3.37 -4.51 18.05
C LEU A 22 -2.12 -3.99 17.34
N MET A 23 -1.55 -2.87 17.77
CA MET A 23 -0.31 -2.33 17.19
C MET A 23 0.90 -3.23 17.50
N LEU A 24 0.99 -3.79 18.71
CA LEU A 24 2.05 -4.73 19.10
C LEU A 24 1.99 -6.05 18.29
N VAL A 25 0.84 -6.42 17.76
CA VAL A 25 0.67 -7.55 16.85
C VAL A 25 0.91 -7.12 15.40
N ALA A 26 0.34 -6.00 14.98
CA ALA A 26 0.40 -5.52 13.60
C ALA A 26 1.83 -5.21 13.14
N VAL A 27 2.60 -4.51 13.98
CA VAL A 27 3.94 -4.03 13.62
C VAL A 27 4.93 -5.19 13.39
N PRO A 28 5.06 -6.19 14.28
CA PRO A 28 5.89 -7.36 14.00
C PRO A 28 5.45 -8.15 12.77
N LEU A 29 4.13 -8.30 12.55
CA LEU A 29 3.60 -8.96 11.37
C LEU A 29 3.97 -8.20 10.09
N GLY A 30 3.84 -6.87 10.09
CA GLY A 30 4.23 -6.02 8.96
C GLY A 30 5.73 -6.16 8.64
N ALA A 31 6.59 -6.05 9.64
CA ALA A 31 8.01 -6.24 9.48
C ALA A 31 8.36 -7.66 8.98
N PHE A 32 7.67 -8.69 9.48
CA PHE A 32 7.84 -10.07 9.06
C PHE A 32 7.46 -10.28 7.59
N PHE A 33 6.27 -9.85 7.17
CA PHE A 33 5.84 -9.99 5.77
C PHE A 33 6.71 -9.16 4.82
N GLY A 34 7.17 -7.99 5.24
CA GLY A 34 8.13 -7.19 4.50
C GLY A 34 9.47 -7.90 4.32
N ALA A 35 9.99 -8.52 5.39
CA ALA A 35 11.26 -9.21 5.38
C ALA A 35 11.28 -10.52 4.56
N MET A 36 10.12 -11.00 4.11
CA MET A 36 10.03 -12.21 3.30
C MET A 36 10.07 -11.90 1.81
N PRO A 37 11.16 -12.18 1.10
CA PRO A 37 11.29 -11.91 -0.33
C PRO A 37 10.18 -12.57 -1.15
N GLY A 38 9.59 -11.81 -2.06
CA GLY A 38 8.56 -12.29 -2.97
C GLY A 38 7.13 -12.35 -2.40
N LEU A 39 6.94 -12.23 -1.08
CA LEU A 39 5.60 -12.13 -0.48
C LEU A 39 5.08 -10.68 -0.47
N GLY A 40 5.91 -9.77 0.00
CA GLY A 40 5.60 -8.34 0.07
C GLY A 40 4.45 -8.00 1.00
N GLY A 41 4.31 -6.72 1.33
CA GLY A 41 3.31 -6.25 2.27
C GLY A 41 1.85 -6.39 1.83
N LYS A 42 1.62 -6.52 0.55
CA LYS A 42 0.27 -6.72 0.00
C LYS A 42 -0.36 -8.02 0.53
N LEU A 43 0.45 -9.08 0.61
CA LEU A 43 -0.03 -10.34 1.16
C LEU A 43 -0.38 -10.21 2.65
N GLY A 44 0.42 -9.48 3.42
CA GLY A 44 0.14 -9.22 4.84
C GLY A 44 -1.22 -8.54 5.05
N ILE A 45 -1.55 -7.48 4.26
CA ILE A 45 -2.87 -6.84 4.30
C ILE A 45 -3.95 -7.89 4.00
N VAL A 46 -3.80 -8.59 2.89
CA VAL A 46 -4.79 -9.57 2.41
C VAL A 46 -5.06 -10.66 3.44
N LEU A 47 -4.03 -11.12 4.15
CA LEU A 47 -4.16 -12.11 5.21
C LEU A 47 -4.81 -11.57 6.48
N LEU A 48 -4.67 -10.28 6.78
CA LEU A 48 -5.32 -9.67 7.93
C LEU A 48 -6.78 -9.30 7.67
N ILE A 49 -7.20 -9.11 6.42
CA ILE A 49 -8.58 -8.75 6.08
C ILE A 49 -9.61 -9.68 6.76
N PRO A 50 -9.49 -11.01 6.72
CA PRO A 50 -10.44 -11.90 7.40
C PRO A 50 -10.54 -11.68 8.92
N PHE A 51 -9.44 -11.25 9.56
CA PHE A 51 -9.41 -11.02 11.00
C PHE A 51 -10.05 -9.71 11.43
N VAL A 52 -10.10 -8.73 10.53
CA VAL A 52 -10.77 -7.45 10.82
C VAL A 52 -12.26 -7.48 10.52
N PHE A 53 -12.75 -8.53 9.87
CA PHE A 53 -14.16 -8.72 9.62
C PHE A 53 -14.95 -8.77 10.93
N GLY A 54 -15.96 -7.90 11.07
CA GLY A 54 -16.76 -7.78 12.29
C GLY A 54 -16.08 -7.02 13.44
N MET A 55 -14.87 -6.46 13.24
CA MET A 55 -14.28 -5.51 14.16
C MET A 55 -14.92 -4.12 14.00
N ASP A 56 -14.85 -3.33 15.08
CA ASP A 56 -15.20 -1.92 14.98
C ASP A 56 -14.26 -1.18 14.00
N PRO A 57 -14.72 -0.12 13.32
CA PRO A 57 -13.97 0.57 12.28
C PRO A 57 -12.59 1.06 12.71
N ILE A 58 -12.46 1.70 13.88
CA ILE A 58 -11.19 2.25 14.36
C ILE A 58 -10.16 1.15 14.66
N PRO A 59 -10.45 0.14 15.50
CA PRO A 59 -9.51 -0.97 15.75
C PRO A 59 -9.07 -1.70 14.49
N GLY A 60 -10.03 -2.03 13.60
CA GLY A 60 -9.72 -2.72 12.35
C GLY A 60 -8.81 -1.90 11.42
N ALA A 61 -9.09 -0.62 11.29
CA ALA A 61 -8.28 0.29 10.49
C ALA A 61 -6.89 0.51 11.08
N VAL A 62 -6.76 0.64 12.40
CA VAL A 62 -5.47 0.76 13.10
C VAL A 62 -4.63 -0.50 12.88
N LEU A 63 -5.20 -1.70 13.03
CA LEU A 63 -4.49 -2.97 12.81
C LEU A 63 -3.91 -3.05 11.39
N LEU A 64 -4.72 -2.76 10.39
CA LEU A 64 -4.32 -2.85 8.98
C LEU A 64 -3.30 -1.77 8.59
N LEU A 65 -3.53 -0.52 9.00
CA LEU A 65 -2.64 0.58 8.67
C LEU A 65 -1.30 0.47 9.39
N ALA A 66 -1.29 0.11 10.68
CA ALA A 66 -0.07 -0.10 11.45
C ALA A 66 0.80 -1.20 10.83
N MET A 67 0.19 -2.32 10.40
CA MET A 67 0.89 -3.38 9.70
C MET A 67 1.44 -2.89 8.37
N HIS A 68 0.60 -2.23 7.54
CA HIS A 68 1.01 -1.78 6.21
C HIS A 68 2.14 -0.74 6.25
N SER A 69 2.09 0.19 7.18
CA SER A 69 3.04 1.30 7.28
C SER A 69 4.49 0.86 7.54
N VAL A 70 4.69 -0.32 8.10
CA VAL A 70 6.02 -0.82 8.50
C VAL A 70 6.55 -1.95 7.61
N VAL A 71 5.74 -2.43 6.69
CA VAL A 71 6.12 -3.50 5.75
C VAL A 71 7.39 -3.15 4.98
N HIS A 72 7.50 -1.92 4.54
CA HIS A 72 8.64 -1.44 3.75
C HIS A 72 9.95 -1.47 4.55
N THR A 73 9.89 -1.08 5.82
CA THR A 73 11.03 -1.20 6.74
C THR A 73 11.47 -2.67 6.90
N GLY A 74 10.48 -3.59 6.98
CA GLY A 74 10.76 -5.03 6.94
C GLY A 74 11.45 -5.48 5.65
N GLY A 75 10.99 -4.97 4.50
CA GLY A 75 11.50 -5.30 3.16
C GLY A 75 12.96 -4.90 2.94
N SER A 76 13.44 -3.93 3.67
CA SER A 76 14.84 -3.50 3.62
C SER A 76 15.81 -4.47 4.30
N ILE A 77 15.33 -5.31 5.22
CA ILE A 77 16.18 -6.29 5.90
C ILE A 77 16.85 -7.25 4.92
N PRO A 78 16.13 -8.02 4.09
CA PRO A 78 16.76 -8.89 3.10
C PRO A 78 17.49 -8.10 2.01
N SER A 79 17.06 -6.89 1.68
CA SER A 79 17.73 -6.02 0.72
C SER A 79 19.14 -5.67 1.17
N ILE A 80 19.30 -5.31 2.45
CA ILE A 80 20.57 -4.94 3.06
C ILE A 80 21.44 -6.17 3.32
N LEU A 81 20.86 -7.24 3.89
CA LEU A 81 21.64 -8.38 4.34
C LEU A 81 22.05 -9.34 3.22
N PHE A 82 21.20 -9.50 2.21
CA PHE A 82 21.37 -10.54 1.18
C PHE A 82 21.38 -10.00 -0.25
N GLY A 83 21.16 -8.71 -0.45
CA GLY A 83 21.03 -8.12 -1.79
C GLY A 83 19.76 -8.54 -2.53
N ILE A 84 18.76 -9.05 -1.80
CA ILE A 84 17.49 -9.53 -2.37
C ILE A 84 16.37 -8.62 -1.87
N PRO A 85 15.73 -7.83 -2.72
CA PRO A 85 14.68 -6.93 -2.25
C PRO A 85 13.49 -7.69 -1.67
N GLY A 86 13.03 -7.29 -0.48
CA GLY A 86 11.84 -7.85 0.15
C GLY A 86 10.57 -7.47 -0.63
N ASP A 87 10.52 -6.25 -1.13
CA ASP A 87 9.46 -5.72 -2.00
C ASP A 87 10.04 -4.77 -3.06
N GLY A 88 9.19 -4.29 -3.99
CA GLY A 88 9.62 -3.36 -5.05
C GLY A 88 10.20 -2.06 -4.51
N THR A 89 9.70 -1.60 -3.37
CA THR A 89 10.10 -0.32 -2.76
C THR A 89 11.50 -0.35 -2.18
N SER A 90 11.97 -1.52 -1.76
CA SER A 90 13.30 -1.73 -1.17
C SER A 90 14.41 -2.02 -2.20
N THR A 91 14.09 -2.03 -3.51
CA THR A 91 15.07 -2.31 -4.56
C THR A 91 16.19 -1.28 -4.63
N ALA A 92 15.89 0.00 -4.42
CA ALA A 92 16.91 1.06 -4.43
C ALA A 92 17.91 0.94 -3.28
N VAL A 93 17.45 0.41 -2.13
CA VAL A 93 18.28 0.20 -0.93
C VAL A 93 19.35 -0.86 -1.14
N VAL A 94 19.09 -1.84 -2.03
CA VAL A 94 20.05 -2.92 -2.34
C VAL A 94 21.38 -2.37 -2.79
N ILE A 95 21.39 -1.28 -3.58
CA ILE A 95 22.59 -0.75 -4.23
C ILE A 95 23.70 -0.46 -3.21
N ASP A 96 23.38 0.34 -2.19
CA ASP A 96 24.37 0.73 -1.17
C ASP A 96 24.26 -0.10 0.11
N GLY A 97 23.04 -0.51 0.49
CA GLY A 97 22.81 -1.27 1.71
C GLY A 97 23.49 -2.64 1.70
N TYR A 98 23.45 -3.35 0.59
CA TYR A 98 24.14 -4.63 0.46
C TYR A 98 25.66 -4.45 0.36
N GLU A 99 26.14 -3.41 -0.32
CA GLU A 99 27.56 -3.10 -0.34
C GLU A 99 28.10 -2.73 1.05
N MET A 100 27.34 -1.98 1.87
CA MET A 100 27.69 -1.76 3.28
C MET A 100 27.82 -3.09 4.04
N THR A 101 26.90 -4.04 3.79
CA THR A 101 27.00 -5.38 4.42
C THR A 101 28.25 -6.12 3.98
N ARG A 102 28.60 -6.09 2.69
CA ARG A 102 29.84 -6.68 2.16
C ARG A 102 31.09 -6.05 2.76
N ASN A 103 31.03 -4.76 3.06
CA ASN A 103 32.11 -4.00 3.70
C ASN A 103 32.17 -4.21 5.23
N GLY A 104 31.28 -5.06 5.80
CA GLY A 104 31.24 -5.34 7.24
C GLY A 104 30.41 -4.34 8.06
N GLU A 105 29.70 -3.41 7.40
CA GLU A 105 28.88 -2.36 8.02
C GLU A 105 27.36 -2.71 7.99
N GLY A 106 26.98 -3.98 7.89
CA GLY A 106 25.58 -4.40 7.76
C GLY A 106 24.70 -3.96 8.95
N GLY A 107 25.23 -3.99 10.17
CA GLY A 107 24.52 -3.48 11.35
C GLY A 107 24.23 -1.98 11.25
N ARG A 108 25.19 -1.19 10.78
CA ARG A 108 25.03 0.25 10.54
C ARG A 108 24.03 0.52 9.41
N ALA A 109 24.06 -0.25 8.31
CA ALA A 109 23.09 -0.13 7.22
C ALA A 109 21.67 -0.41 7.67
N LEU A 110 21.44 -1.47 8.48
CA LEU A 110 20.14 -1.76 9.10
C LEU A 110 19.69 -0.60 9.98
N GLY A 111 20.57 -0.07 10.82
CA GLY A 111 20.27 1.07 11.68
C GLY A 111 19.89 2.32 10.89
N ALA A 112 20.62 2.62 9.81
CA ALA A 112 20.31 3.74 8.92
C ALA A 112 18.94 3.58 8.26
N SER A 113 18.59 2.38 7.80
CA SER A 113 17.27 2.04 7.28
C SER A 113 16.17 2.24 8.33
N PHE A 114 16.34 1.68 9.54
CA PHE A 114 15.34 1.80 10.61
C PHE A 114 15.13 3.24 11.05
N GLY A 115 16.22 3.99 11.28
CA GLY A 115 16.15 5.40 11.67
C GLY A 115 15.49 6.25 10.58
N ALA A 116 15.87 6.04 9.33
CA ALA A 116 15.31 6.75 8.18
C ALA A 116 13.82 6.44 8.01
N SER A 117 13.43 5.17 8.09
CA SER A 117 12.03 4.73 8.01
C SER A 117 11.17 5.32 9.14
N GLY A 118 11.68 5.27 10.39
CA GLY A 118 10.98 5.83 11.54
C GLY A 118 10.73 7.32 11.40
N VAL A 119 11.78 8.09 11.04
CA VAL A 119 11.67 9.54 10.81
C VAL A 119 10.77 9.84 9.61
N GLY A 120 10.91 9.09 8.51
CA GLY A 120 10.10 9.23 7.33
C GLY A 120 8.61 9.02 7.61
N GLY A 121 8.27 7.96 8.35
CA GLY A 121 6.89 7.67 8.74
C GLY A 121 6.26 8.76 9.62
N VAL A 122 7.02 9.28 10.59
CA VAL A 122 6.57 10.41 11.43
C VAL A 122 6.38 11.67 10.60
N ILE A 123 7.33 12.02 9.73
CA ILE A 123 7.20 13.19 8.84
C ILE A 123 5.99 13.03 7.90
N GLY A 124 5.75 11.83 7.36
CA GLY A 124 4.58 11.56 6.52
C GLY A 124 3.26 11.74 7.27
N ALA A 125 3.18 11.28 8.52
CA ALA A 125 2.02 11.48 9.38
C ALA A 125 1.80 12.96 9.70
N VAL A 126 2.87 13.69 10.07
CA VAL A 126 2.82 15.14 10.33
C VAL A 126 2.42 15.91 9.07
N PHE A 127 2.95 15.53 7.90
CA PHE A 127 2.57 16.12 6.62
C PHE A 127 1.07 15.97 6.35
N LEU A 128 0.50 14.78 6.56
CA LEU A 128 -0.93 14.55 6.44
C LEU A 128 -1.72 15.43 7.42
N GLY A 129 -1.30 15.46 8.70
CA GLY A 129 -1.96 16.26 9.73
C GLY A 129 -1.97 17.77 9.42
N ILE A 130 -0.87 18.31 8.87
CA ILE A 130 -0.77 19.71 8.47
C ILE A 130 -1.67 20.02 7.27
N LEU A 131 -1.85 19.06 6.36
CA LEU A 131 -2.71 19.25 5.19
C LEU A 131 -4.21 19.17 5.53
N MET A 132 -4.60 18.57 6.64
CA MET A 132 -6.00 18.39 7.04
C MET A 132 -6.85 19.68 6.94
N PRO A 133 -6.45 20.82 7.53
CA PRO A 133 -7.25 22.04 7.43
C PRO A 133 -7.40 22.60 6.00
N VAL A 134 -6.46 22.28 5.12
CA VAL A 134 -6.51 22.68 3.70
C VAL A 134 -7.41 21.76 2.89
N LEU A 135 -7.44 20.49 3.25
CA LEU A 135 -8.20 19.47 2.55
C LEU A 135 -9.67 19.47 2.88
N GLU A 136 -10.01 19.76 4.13
CA GLU A 136 -11.41 19.79 4.57
C GLU A 136 -12.31 20.61 3.64
N PRO A 137 -12.05 21.89 3.34
CA PRO A 137 -12.88 22.64 2.41
C PRO A 137 -12.83 22.11 0.97
N ILE A 138 -11.73 21.50 0.55
CA ILE A 138 -11.61 20.90 -0.78
C ILE A 138 -12.53 19.67 -0.88
N VAL A 139 -12.44 18.78 0.10
CA VAL A 139 -13.26 17.55 0.13
C VAL A 139 -14.76 17.89 0.19
N LEU A 140 -15.13 18.90 0.97
CA LEU A 140 -16.52 19.37 1.08
C LEU A 140 -17.05 20.04 -0.21
N ALA A 141 -16.16 20.51 -1.08
CA ALA A 141 -16.54 21.04 -2.38
C ALA A 141 -16.88 19.96 -3.41
N PHE A 142 -16.46 18.70 -3.16
CA PHE A 142 -16.75 17.58 -4.03
C PHE A 142 -18.17 17.06 -3.80
N SER A 143 -18.83 16.70 -4.88
CA SER A 143 -20.17 16.16 -4.93
C SER A 143 -20.16 14.74 -5.52
N PRO A 144 -21.29 14.02 -5.56
CA PRO A 144 -21.35 12.72 -6.23
C PRO A 144 -20.79 12.73 -7.67
N ALA A 145 -20.96 13.83 -8.41
CA ALA A 145 -20.42 13.95 -9.76
C ALA A 145 -18.89 13.82 -9.79
N GLU A 146 -18.22 14.52 -8.88
CA GLU A 146 -16.78 14.49 -8.76
C GLU A 146 -16.27 13.13 -8.22
N PHE A 147 -16.97 12.50 -7.28
CA PHE A 147 -16.61 11.16 -6.78
C PHE A 147 -16.70 10.09 -7.86
N PHE A 148 -17.70 10.14 -8.75
CA PHE A 148 -17.74 9.28 -9.93
C PHE A 148 -16.51 9.47 -10.81
N LEU A 149 -16.16 10.71 -11.13
CA LEU A 149 -15.00 11.01 -11.96
C LEU A 149 -13.67 10.66 -11.28
N LEU A 150 -13.58 10.80 -9.96
CA LEU A 150 -12.41 10.35 -9.17
C LEU A 150 -12.24 8.84 -9.22
N ALA A 151 -13.32 8.05 -9.15
CA ALA A 151 -13.24 6.61 -9.29
C ALA A 151 -12.69 6.21 -10.67
N ILE A 152 -13.17 6.85 -11.74
CA ILE A 152 -12.63 6.65 -13.10
C ILE A 152 -11.17 7.09 -13.20
N LEU A 153 -10.83 8.23 -12.59
CA LEU A 153 -9.46 8.73 -12.53
C LEU A 153 -8.54 7.73 -11.80
N GLY A 154 -8.97 7.19 -10.66
CA GLY A 154 -8.23 6.20 -9.88
C GLY A 154 -7.92 4.94 -10.69
N ILE A 155 -8.91 4.38 -11.37
CA ILE A 155 -8.72 3.23 -12.27
C ILE A 155 -7.76 3.57 -13.41
N THR A 156 -7.90 4.75 -14.01
CA THR A 156 -7.06 5.21 -15.11
C THR A 156 -5.61 5.40 -14.67
N PHE A 157 -5.38 6.06 -13.54
CA PHE A 157 -4.03 6.26 -13.00
C PHE A 157 -3.34 4.95 -12.71
N ILE A 158 -4.00 4.04 -12.01
CA ILE A 158 -3.38 2.76 -11.65
C ILE A 158 -3.16 1.89 -12.88
N ALA A 159 -4.06 1.92 -13.85
CA ALA A 159 -3.84 1.25 -15.13
C ALA A 159 -2.62 1.82 -15.87
N THR A 160 -2.43 3.15 -15.86
CA THR A 160 -1.31 3.82 -16.55
C THR A 160 0.04 3.61 -15.86
N LEU A 161 0.06 3.36 -14.56
CA LEU A 161 1.29 3.26 -13.76
C LEU A 161 1.65 1.83 -13.35
N SER A 162 0.72 0.87 -13.51
CA SER A 162 0.89 -0.52 -13.02
C SER A 162 1.72 -1.44 -13.91
N GLY A 163 2.49 -0.97 -14.90
CA GLY A 163 3.37 -1.87 -15.63
C GLY A 163 3.57 -1.59 -17.12
N LYS A 164 4.13 -2.58 -17.80
CA LYS A 164 4.58 -2.52 -19.21
C LYS A 164 3.44 -2.27 -20.23
N SER A 165 2.15 -2.40 -19.85
CA SER A 165 1.01 -2.23 -20.75
C SER A 165 -0.21 -1.66 -20.07
N VAL A 166 -0.50 -0.39 -20.33
CA VAL A 166 -1.71 0.29 -19.85
C VAL A 166 -2.98 -0.31 -20.43
N VAL A 167 -2.95 -0.80 -21.65
CA VAL A 167 -4.11 -1.45 -22.25
C VAL A 167 -4.54 -2.67 -21.43
N LYS A 168 -3.57 -3.51 -20.99
CA LYS A 168 -3.86 -4.63 -20.08
C LYS A 168 -4.40 -4.12 -18.72
N GLY A 169 -3.85 -3.02 -18.20
CA GLY A 169 -4.32 -2.39 -16.97
C GLY A 169 -5.76 -1.88 -17.08
N LEU A 170 -6.09 -1.17 -18.16
CA LEU A 170 -7.45 -0.67 -18.42
C LEU A 170 -8.45 -1.81 -18.61
N ILE A 171 -8.08 -2.85 -19.39
CA ILE A 171 -8.94 -4.03 -19.55
C ILE A 171 -9.26 -4.67 -18.20
N LEU A 172 -8.24 -4.84 -17.33
CA LEU A 172 -8.45 -5.43 -16.00
C LEU A 172 -9.21 -4.51 -15.06
N GLY A 173 -9.02 -3.20 -15.13
CA GLY A 173 -9.79 -2.24 -14.35
C GLY A 173 -11.27 -2.23 -14.74
N LEU A 174 -11.56 -2.23 -16.03
CA LEU A 174 -12.93 -2.33 -16.54
C LEU A 174 -13.55 -3.70 -16.22
N PHE A 175 -12.77 -4.77 -16.31
CA PHE A 175 -13.25 -6.10 -15.91
C PHE A 175 -13.56 -6.16 -14.42
N GLY A 176 -12.74 -5.52 -13.56
CA GLY A 176 -13.02 -5.37 -12.14
C GLY A 176 -14.33 -4.60 -11.88
N LEU A 177 -14.57 -3.50 -12.61
CA LEU A 177 -15.86 -2.78 -12.58
C LEU A 177 -17.04 -3.68 -12.98
N MET A 178 -16.89 -4.47 -14.04
CA MET A 178 -17.95 -5.41 -14.45
C MET A 178 -18.24 -6.44 -13.37
N VAL A 179 -17.20 -6.94 -12.69
CA VAL A 179 -17.35 -7.87 -11.56
C VAL A 179 -18.07 -7.20 -10.38
N ALA A 180 -17.79 -5.92 -10.12
CA ALA A 180 -18.46 -5.15 -9.08
C ALA A 180 -19.97 -4.92 -9.34
N PHE A 181 -20.40 -4.99 -10.60
CA PHE A 181 -21.81 -4.85 -10.95
C PHE A 181 -22.61 -6.15 -10.87
N VAL A 182 -22.01 -7.24 -10.47
CA VAL A 182 -22.75 -8.49 -10.14
C VAL A 182 -23.53 -8.25 -8.85
N GLY A 183 -24.80 -8.60 -8.84
CA GLY A 183 -25.65 -8.46 -7.65
C GLY A 183 -26.94 -7.71 -7.93
N LEU A 184 -27.54 -7.17 -6.86
CA LEU A 184 -28.73 -6.32 -6.98
C LEU A 184 -28.33 -4.90 -7.37
N ASP A 185 -29.07 -4.35 -8.33
CA ASP A 185 -28.94 -2.94 -8.72
C ASP A 185 -29.38 -2.04 -7.54
N PRO A 186 -28.53 -1.14 -7.03
CA PRO A 186 -28.85 -0.32 -5.87
C PRO A 186 -30.01 0.67 -6.13
N SER A 187 -30.30 0.99 -7.39
CA SER A 187 -31.37 1.95 -7.75
C SER A 187 -32.72 1.28 -8.04
N THR A 188 -32.71 0.08 -8.63
CA THR A 188 -33.91 -0.62 -9.07
C THR A 188 -34.23 -1.87 -8.27
N GLY A 189 -33.26 -2.41 -7.50
CA GLY A 189 -33.39 -3.68 -6.79
C GLY A 189 -33.40 -4.92 -7.73
N GLY A 190 -33.20 -4.71 -9.04
CA GLY A 190 -33.21 -5.80 -10.01
C GLY A 190 -31.88 -6.62 -10.00
N PRO A 191 -31.94 -7.96 -10.12
CA PRO A 191 -30.75 -8.79 -10.14
C PRO A 191 -29.99 -8.63 -11.47
N ARG A 192 -28.65 -8.35 -11.39
CA ARG A 192 -27.75 -8.20 -12.53
C ARG A 192 -26.66 -9.24 -12.50
N TYR A 193 -26.47 -9.95 -13.61
CA TYR A 193 -25.41 -10.95 -13.80
C TYR A 193 -25.37 -12.04 -12.70
N THR A 194 -26.50 -12.30 -12.03
CA THR A 194 -26.61 -13.29 -10.96
C THR A 194 -26.86 -14.71 -11.46
N PHE A 195 -27.13 -14.88 -12.75
CA PHE A 195 -27.40 -16.19 -13.39
C PHE A 195 -28.47 -17.02 -12.64
N GLY A 196 -29.39 -16.35 -11.92
CA GLY A 196 -30.43 -16.98 -11.12
C GLY A 196 -29.94 -17.55 -9.79
N GLN A 197 -28.71 -17.27 -9.39
CA GLN A 197 -28.11 -17.75 -8.13
C GLN A 197 -28.33 -16.72 -7.02
N LEU A 198 -28.91 -17.14 -5.92
CA LEU A 198 -29.22 -16.26 -4.78
C LEU A 198 -27.98 -15.74 -4.07
N PHE A 199 -26.91 -16.54 -3.97
CA PHE A 199 -25.67 -16.13 -3.32
C PHE A 199 -24.95 -14.98 -4.05
N LEU A 200 -25.27 -14.73 -5.33
CA LEU A 200 -24.75 -13.60 -6.10
C LEU A 200 -25.60 -12.32 -5.96
N TRP A 201 -26.69 -12.33 -5.21
CA TRP A 201 -27.52 -11.14 -5.02
C TRP A 201 -26.80 -10.05 -4.22
N ASP A 202 -25.97 -10.44 -3.26
CA ASP A 202 -25.12 -9.53 -2.49
C ASP A 202 -23.83 -9.14 -3.24
N GLY A 203 -23.69 -9.62 -4.49
CA GLY A 203 -22.51 -9.35 -5.31
C GLY A 203 -21.34 -10.30 -5.05
N ILE A 204 -20.21 -9.96 -5.65
CA ILE A 204 -18.94 -10.64 -5.40
C ILE A 204 -18.23 -9.88 -4.28
N ASP A 205 -18.05 -10.57 -3.16
CA ASP A 205 -17.39 -10.00 -1.98
C ASP A 205 -15.95 -9.54 -2.29
N ILE A 206 -15.59 -8.36 -1.80
CA ILE A 206 -14.27 -7.75 -2.00
C ILE A 206 -13.17 -8.64 -1.46
N ILE A 207 -13.40 -9.31 -0.30
CA ILE A 207 -12.41 -10.21 0.31
C ILE A 207 -12.12 -11.37 -0.63
N THR A 208 -13.17 -11.99 -1.16
CA THR A 208 -13.07 -13.09 -2.13
C THR A 208 -12.28 -12.67 -3.36
N ALA A 209 -12.57 -11.49 -3.93
CA ALA A 209 -11.86 -10.96 -5.09
C ALA A 209 -10.37 -10.68 -4.80
N VAL A 210 -10.07 -10.07 -3.66
CA VAL A 210 -8.70 -9.74 -3.23
C VAL A 210 -7.88 -10.99 -2.93
N LEU A 211 -8.43 -11.93 -2.14
CA LEU A 211 -7.75 -13.18 -1.79
C LEU A 211 -7.46 -14.01 -3.05
N ALA A 212 -8.43 -14.08 -3.98
CA ALA A 212 -8.28 -14.79 -5.23
C ALA A 212 -7.22 -14.18 -6.15
N MET A 213 -7.08 -12.87 -6.17
CA MET A 213 -6.12 -12.20 -7.06
C MET A 213 -4.70 -12.16 -6.47
N TYR A 214 -4.55 -12.22 -5.14
CA TYR A 214 -3.23 -12.07 -4.52
C TYR A 214 -2.83 -13.28 -3.68
N ALA A 215 -3.57 -13.66 -2.62
CA ALA A 215 -3.11 -14.68 -1.67
C ALA A 215 -2.85 -16.03 -2.34
N ILE A 216 -3.86 -16.60 -2.96
CA ILE A 216 -3.79 -17.94 -3.55
C ILE A 216 -2.79 -18.02 -4.72
N PRO A 217 -2.78 -17.07 -5.70
CA PRO A 217 -1.78 -17.07 -6.76
C PRO A 217 -0.32 -16.92 -6.28
N GLU A 218 -0.09 -16.17 -5.19
CA GLU A 218 1.25 -16.10 -4.60
C GLU A 218 1.65 -17.43 -3.97
N MET A 219 0.74 -18.09 -3.25
CA MET A 219 1.00 -19.40 -2.66
C MET A 219 1.26 -20.49 -3.70
N ILE A 220 0.50 -20.51 -4.80
CA ILE A 220 0.75 -21.42 -5.93
C ILE A 220 2.13 -21.14 -6.54
N GLY A 221 2.47 -19.85 -6.72
CA GLY A 221 3.77 -19.43 -7.24
C GLY A 221 4.92 -19.90 -6.35
N LEU A 222 4.81 -19.72 -5.04
CA LEU A 222 5.81 -20.18 -4.05
C LEU A 222 5.95 -21.69 -4.02
N GLY A 223 4.83 -22.43 -4.06
CA GLY A 223 4.85 -23.89 -4.09
C GLY A 223 5.47 -24.48 -5.35
N SER A 224 5.51 -23.72 -6.45
CA SER A 224 6.14 -24.17 -7.70
C SER A 224 7.65 -23.91 -7.77
N GLN A 225 8.20 -23.09 -6.88
CA GLN A 225 9.64 -22.81 -6.79
C GLN A 225 10.33 -23.90 -5.96
N LYS A 226 11.14 -24.74 -6.58
CA LYS A 226 11.82 -25.87 -5.94
C LYS A 226 12.83 -25.47 -4.85
N ASP A 227 13.36 -24.23 -4.85
CA ASP A 227 14.41 -23.74 -3.94
C ASP A 227 14.18 -22.27 -3.54
N ALA A 228 13.02 -21.94 -3.01
CA ALA A 228 12.74 -20.57 -2.53
C ALA A 228 13.35 -20.28 -1.13
N GLY A 229 14.34 -21.02 -0.70
CA GLY A 229 15.08 -20.76 0.54
C GLY A 229 16.33 -19.92 0.25
N ILE A 230 16.45 -18.78 0.91
CA ILE A 230 17.73 -18.06 0.97
C ILE A 230 18.66 -18.93 1.81
N HIS A 231 19.59 -19.63 1.17
CA HIS A 231 20.67 -20.30 1.87
C HIS A 231 21.73 -19.25 2.27
N ALA A 232 21.42 -18.45 3.30
CA ALA A 232 22.46 -17.65 3.94
C ALA A 232 23.42 -18.60 4.66
N THR A 233 24.60 -18.78 4.10
CA THR A 233 25.65 -19.69 4.59
C THR A 233 26.24 -19.26 5.92
N THR A 234 26.00 -18.06 6.40
CA THR A 234 26.50 -17.54 7.68
C THR A 234 25.49 -16.62 8.35
N MET A 235 25.00 -17.01 9.53
CA MET A 235 24.23 -16.12 10.39
C MET A 235 25.18 -15.13 11.06
N THR A 236 25.35 -13.96 10.46
CA THR A 236 26.06 -12.85 11.10
C THR A 236 25.18 -12.24 12.19
N ARG A 237 25.65 -12.24 13.42
CA ARG A 237 25.00 -11.53 14.53
C ARG A 237 25.51 -10.10 14.55
N TYR A 238 24.61 -9.15 14.34
CA TYR A 238 24.93 -7.73 14.42
C TYR A 238 24.82 -7.22 15.85
N LYS A 239 25.69 -6.27 16.21
CA LYS A 239 25.65 -5.63 17.54
C LYS A 239 24.63 -4.49 17.54
N ILE A 240 23.91 -4.34 18.60
CA ILE A 240 22.94 -3.21 18.78
C ILE A 240 23.65 -1.86 18.65
N SER A 241 24.93 -1.76 19.09
CA SER A 241 25.71 -0.53 18.95
C SER A 241 25.92 -0.11 17.50
N GLU A 242 26.16 -1.06 16.59
CA GLU A 242 26.32 -0.79 15.16
C GLU A 242 25.01 -0.26 14.55
N VAL A 243 23.88 -0.86 14.95
CA VAL A 243 22.53 -0.40 14.53
C VAL A 243 22.25 1.00 15.06
N TRP A 244 22.65 1.28 16.31
CA TRP A 244 22.47 2.61 16.90
C TRP A 244 23.27 3.68 16.15
N ASP A 245 24.52 3.38 15.76
CA ASP A 245 25.31 4.28 14.93
C ASP A 245 24.63 4.61 13.60
N GLY A 246 24.00 3.61 12.96
CA GLY A 246 23.22 3.80 11.75
C GLY A 246 21.99 4.66 11.96
N ILE A 247 21.25 4.47 13.07
CA ILE A 247 20.10 5.33 13.41
C ILE A 247 20.57 6.79 13.54
N LEU A 248 21.71 7.02 14.20
CA LEU A 248 22.29 8.36 14.33
C LEU A 248 22.67 8.96 12.98
N ASP A 249 23.05 8.15 11.99
CA ASP A 249 23.35 8.64 10.65
C ASP A 249 22.12 9.25 9.96
N ALA A 250 20.91 8.74 10.17
CA ALA A 250 19.68 9.37 9.68
C ALA A 250 19.51 10.80 10.25
N PHE A 251 19.90 11.02 11.50
CA PHE A 251 19.87 12.35 12.13
C PHE A 251 21.08 13.21 11.73
N ARG A 252 22.26 12.65 11.54
CA ARG A 252 23.44 13.38 11.04
C ARG A 252 23.19 13.92 9.63
N HIS A 253 22.43 13.18 8.80
CA HIS A 253 22.04 13.58 7.46
C HIS A 253 20.65 14.22 7.42
N TRP A 254 20.25 14.93 8.50
CA TRP A 254 18.90 15.49 8.67
C TRP A 254 18.38 16.26 7.43
N GLY A 255 19.25 17.07 6.81
CA GLY A 255 18.87 17.82 5.61
C GLY A 255 18.46 16.94 4.41
N LEU A 256 19.09 15.76 4.25
CA LEU A 256 18.71 14.77 3.25
C LEU A 256 17.42 14.06 3.70
N THR A 257 17.41 13.53 4.91
CA THR A 257 16.27 12.84 5.53
C THR A 257 14.97 13.65 5.41
N PHE A 258 15.01 14.94 5.76
CA PHE A 258 13.83 15.81 5.66
C PHE A 258 13.40 16.03 4.21
N ARG A 259 14.34 16.37 3.30
CA ARG A 259 14.00 16.60 1.89
C ARG A 259 13.41 15.37 1.22
N THR A 260 13.99 14.20 1.44
CA THR A 260 13.52 12.94 0.85
C THR A 260 12.21 12.48 1.48
N SER A 261 11.98 12.76 2.77
CA SER A 261 10.66 12.56 3.39
C SER A 261 9.59 13.44 2.74
N MET A 262 9.87 14.73 2.52
CA MET A 262 8.92 15.63 1.85
C MET A 262 8.65 15.22 0.40
N ILE A 263 9.68 14.82 -0.34
CA ILE A 263 9.52 14.30 -1.71
C ILE A 263 8.66 13.03 -1.69
N GLY A 264 8.93 12.10 -0.78
CA GLY A 264 8.14 10.88 -0.62
C GLY A 264 6.68 11.17 -0.31
N ALA A 265 6.39 12.04 0.66
CA ALA A 265 5.03 12.44 1.02
C ALA A 265 4.28 13.07 -0.15
N VAL A 266 4.92 13.96 -0.92
CA VAL A 266 4.32 14.56 -2.12
C VAL A 266 4.07 13.53 -3.22
N ILE A 267 5.01 12.58 -3.43
CA ILE A 267 4.80 11.48 -4.39
C ILE A 267 3.62 10.60 -3.96
N GLY A 268 3.46 10.37 -2.65
CA GLY A 268 2.32 9.64 -2.10
C GLY A 268 0.96 10.24 -2.47
N LEU A 269 0.86 11.57 -2.60
CA LEU A 269 -0.35 12.25 -3.06
C LEU A 269 -0.74 11.89 -4.50
N ILE A 270 0.23 11.45 -5.30
CA ILE A 270 0.00 11.17 -6.71
C ILE A 270 -0.46 9.71 -6.87
N PRO A 271 -1.73 9.47 -7.23
CA PRO A 271 -2.26 8.12 -7.33
C PRO A 271 -1.41 7.24 -8.25
N GLY A 272 -1.13 6.02 -7.82
CA GLY A 272 -0.50 4.98 -8.62
C GLY A 272 1.02 5.05 -8.77
N LEU A 273 1.70 6.15 -8.41
CA LEU A 273 3.18 6.20 -8.47
C LEU A 273 3.82 5.19 -7.50
N GLY A 274 3.23 5.05 -6.31
CA GLY A 274 3.68 4.07 -5.33
C GLY A 274 5.06 4.35 -4.72
N GLY A 275 5.48 3.44 -3.84
CA GLY A 275 6.75 3.55 -3.13
C GLY A 275 7.98 3.27 -4.00
N ASP A 276 7.82 2.42 -5.01
CA ASP A 276 8.92 2.05 -5.91
C ASP A 276 9.48 3.31 -6.60
N ALA A 277 8.59 4.13 -7.17
CA ALA A 277 9.00 5.39 -7.80
C ALA A 277 9.57 6.39 -6.79
N ALA A 278 8.98 6.49 -5.59
CA ALA A 278 9.45 7.38 -4.55
C ALA A 278 10.89 7.03 -4.11
N SER A 279 11.17 5.75 -3.89
CA SER A 279 12.48 5.25 -3.47
C SER A 279 13.55 5.55 -4.52
N TRP A 280 13.29 5.25 -5.79
CA TRP A 280 14.25 5.51 -6.88
C TRP A 280 14.48 7.00 -7.13
N LEU A 281 13.43 7.82 -7.09
CA LEU A 281 13.56 9.27 -7.26
C LEU A 281 14.39 9.89 -6.12
N CYS A 282 14.19 9.43 -4.89
CA CYS A 282 14.93 9.95 -3.74
C CYS A 282 16.37 9.43 -3.69
N TYR A 283 16.63 8.20 -4.14
CA TYR A 283 17.99 7.73 -4.37
C TYR A 283 18.70 8.61 -5.40
N GLY A 284 18.09 8.83 -6.55
CA GLY A 284 18.63 9.71 -7.59
C GLY A 284 18.84 11.16 -7.11
N HIS A 285 17.92 11.67 -6.27
CA HIS A 285 18.07 12.98 -5.63
C HIS A 285 19.28 13.03 -4.68
N ALA A 286 19.49 11.96 -3.90
CA ALA A 286 20.65 11.86 -3.01
C ALA A 286 21.96 11.89 -3.80
N VAL A 287 22.06 11.09 -4.87
CA VAL A 287 23.24 11.09 -5.79
C VAL A 287 23.50 12.47 -6.35
N GLN A 288 22.47 13.14 -6.91
CA GLN A 288 22.61 14.45 -7.56
C GLN A 288 22.93 15.59 -6.59
N SER A 289 22.44 15.50 -5.34
CA SER A 289 22.66 16.54 -4.34
C SER A 289 23.91 16.30 -3.46
N SER A 290 24.58 15.16 -3.64
CA SER A 290 25.80 14.83 -2.90
C SER A 290 27.00 15.61 -3.44
N LYS A 291 27.93 15.93 -2.53
CA LYS A 291 29.24 16.46 -2.89
C LYS A 291 30.20 15.40 -3.47
N ASN A 292 29.92 14.14 -3.19
CA ASN A 292 30.73 12.97 -3.59
C ASN A 292 29.81 11.92 -4.21
N PRO A 293 29.26 12.13 -5.42
CA PRO A 293 28.35 11.20 -6.05
C PRO A 293 28.97 9.83 -6.39
N GLU A 294 30.28 9.76 -6.49
CA GLU A 294 31.06 8.54 -6.74
C GLU A 294 31.03 7.51 -5.59
N LYS A 295 30.56 7.89 -4.41
CA LYS A 295 30.40 6.95 -3.28
C LYS A 295 29.20 6.02 -3.45
N PHE A 296 28.18 6.49 -4.17
CA PHE A 296 26.97 5.70 -4.36
C PHE A 296 27.26 4.47 -5.23
N GLY A 297 26.66 3.35 -4.85
CA GLY A 297 26.97 2.04 -5.41
C GLY A 297 28.17 1.36 -4.75
N HIS A 298 28.81 1.99 -3.76
CA HIS A 298 29.96 1.46 -3.03
C HIS A 298 29.75 1.46 -1.50
N GLY A 299 28.51 1.58 -1.05
CA GLY A 299 28.14 1.54 0.36
C GLY A 299 27.97 2.93 1.00
N ALA A 300 27.44 3.89 0.26
CA ALA A 300 27.09 5.19 0.80
C ALA A 300 25.83 5.09 1.70
N VAL A 301 25.95 5.48 2.97
CA VAL A 301 24.81 5.44 3.92
C VAL A 301 23.65 6.32 3.47
N GLU A 302 23.93 7.42 2.77
CA GLU A 302 22.92 8.30 2.15
C GLU A 302 22.06 7.57 1.09
N GLY A 303 22.64 6.58 0.42
CA GLY A 303 21.96 5.70 -0.54
C GLY A 303 20.98 4.72 0.12
N VAL A 304 21.10 4.49 1.44
CA VAL A 304 20.11 3.79 2.26
C VAL A 304 19.09 4.76 2.82
N ILE A 305 19.52 5.88 3.41
CA ILE A 305 18.66 6.86 4.10
C ILE A 305 17.62 7.44 3.15
N ALA A 306 18.01 7.87 1.95
CA ALA A 306 17.13 8.61 1.05
C ALA A 306 15.92 7.80 0.55
N PRO A 307 16.07 6.56 0.03
CA PRO A 307 14.94 5.75 -0.37
C PRO A 307 14.07 5.32 0.81
N GLU A 308 14.66 5.04 1.99
CA GLU A 308 13.92 4.60 3.16
C GLU A 308 13.02 5.69 3.76
N THR A 309 13.53 6.90 3.88
CA THR A 309 12.69 8.03 4.33
C THR A 309 11.52 8.28 3.39
N ALA A 310 11.76 8.23 2.08
CA ALA A 310 10.73 8.44 1.08
C ALA A 310 9.68 7.34 1.11
N ASN A 311 10.11 6.12 1.29
CA ASN A 311 9.27 4.94 1.28
C ASN A 311 8.22 4.95 2.41
N ASN A 312 8.62 5.33 3.61
CA ASN A 312 7.70 5.40 4.75
C ASN A 312 6.89 6.70 4.77
N SER A 313 7.50 7.84 4.40
CA SER A 313 6.78 9.12 4.37
C SER A 313 5.68 9.17 3.31
N LYS A 314 5.85 8.45 2.19
CA LYS A 314 4.82 8.38 1.14
C LYS A 314 3.51 7.76 1.62
N GLU A 315 3.53 6.95 2.69
CA GLU A 315 2.30 6.35 3.23
C GLU A 315 1.37 7.43 3.80
N GLY A 316 1.91 8.44 4.48
CA GLY A 316 1.13 9.60 4.92
C GLY A 316 0.53 10.37 3.75
N GLY A 317 1.32 10.58 2.67
CA GLY A 317 0.81 11.20 1.45
C GLY A 317 -0.26 10.37 0.75
N ALA A 318 -0.07 9.04 0.65
CA ALA A 318 -0.98 8.14 -0.05
C ALA A 318 -2.29 7.87 0.71
N LEU A 319 -2.27 7.95 2.02
CA LEU A 319 -3.47 7.82 2.84
C LEU A 319 -4.49 8.94 2.56
N LEU A 320 -4.00 10.13 2.20
CA LEU A 320 -4.83 11.29 1.92
C LEU A 320 -5.81 11.06 0.75
N PRO A 321 -5.37 10.82 -0.51
CA PRO A 321 -6.30 10.59 -1.60
C PRO A 321 -7.14 9.32 -1.37
N THR A 322 -6.61 8.35 -0.63
CA THR A 322 -7.32 7.10 -0.31
C THR A 322 -8.52 7.35 0.58
N LEU A 323 -8.37 8.09 1.69
CA LEU A 323 -9.44 8.35 2.66
C LEU A 323 -10.43 9.41 2.17
N PHE A 324 -9.94 10.47 1.54
CA PHE A 324 -10.79 11.61 1.23
C PHE A 324 -11.42 11.56 -0.16
N PHE A 325 -10.77 10.88 -1.10
CA PHE A 325 -11.21 10.86 -2.49
C PHE A 325 -11.48 9.45 -3.04
N ALA A 326 -11.36 8.42 -2.23
CA ALA A 326 -11.45 7.01 -2.67
C ALA A 326 -10.45 6.67 -3.79
N VAL A 327 -9.35 7.40 -3.92
CA VAL A 327 -8.35 7.21 -4.97
C VAL A 327 -7.06 6.68 -4.34
N PRO A 328 -6.78 5.38 -4.42
CA PRO A 328 -5.63 4.81 -3.72
C PRO A 328 -4.30 5.27 -4.34
N GLY A 329 -3.38 5.74 -3.49
CA GLY A 329 -2.05 6.20 -3.88
C GLY A 329 -1.10 5.08 -4.32
N SER A 330 -1.39 3.84 -3.93
CA SER A 330 -0.59 2.66 -4.26
C SER A 330 -1.47 1.40 -4.31
N SER A 331 -0.90 0.28 -4.80
CA SER A 331 -1.61 -1.01 -4.77
C SER A 331 -1.87 -1.53 -3.34
N GLY A 332 -1.03 -1.18 -2.37
CA GLY A 332 -1.28 -1.47 -0.95
C GLY A 332 -2.43 -0.63 -0.40
N MET A 333 -2.46 0.66 -0.73
CA MET A 333 -3.58 1.56 -0.36
C MET A 333 -4.90 1.14 -1.01
N ALA A 334 -4.87 0.51 -2.20
CA ALA A 334 -6.07 -0.04 -2.80
C ALA A 334 -6.66 -1.21 -2.00
N LEU A 335 -5.81 -2.08 -1.46
CA LEU A 335 -6.24 -3.16 -0.57
C LEU A 335 -6.77 -2.61 0.75
N LEU A 336 -6.09 -1.60 1.33
CA LEU A 336 -6.57 -0.91 2.52
C LEU A 336 -7.91 -0.22 2.29
N LEU A 337 -8.09 0.44 1.16
CA LEU A 337 -9.37 1.07 0.79
C LEU A 337 -10.51 0.05 0.76
N GLY A 338 -10.28 -1.12 0.13
CA GLY A 338 -11.24 -2.21 0.13
C GLY A 338 -11.57 -2.70 1.54
N ALA A 339 -10.56 -2.85 2.40
CA ALA A 339 -10.76 -3.23 3.79
C ALA A 339 -11.47 -2.15 4.62
N PHE A 340 -11.21 -0.86 4.37
CA PHE A 340 -11.91 0.25 5.01
C PHE A 340 -13.39 0.29 4.65
N LEU A 341 -13.72 0.10 3.37
CA LEU A 341 -15.12 0.00 2.92
C LEU A 341 -15.84 -1.17 3.59
N MET A 342 -15.18 -2.30 3.76
CA MET A 342 -15.71 -3.47 4.45
C MET A 342 -15.94 -3.21 5.95
N LEU A 343 -15.08 -2.41 6.58
CA LEU A 343 -15.26 -1.93 7.96
C LEU A 343 -16.33 -0.84 8.09
N GLY A 344 -17.01 -0.48 7.00
CA GLY A 344 -18.02 0.59 6.97
C GLY A 344 -17.43 2.00 6.87
N ILE A 345 -16.13 2.13 6.70
CA ILE A 345 -15.46 3.43 6.53
C ILE A 345 -15.64 3.86 5.08
N GLN A 346 -16.52 4.81 4.84
CA GLN A 346 -16.79 5.35 3.51
C GLN A 346 -15.90 6.58 3.25
N PRO A 347 -14.98 6.52 2.25
CA PRO A 347 -14.18 7.68 1.86
C PRO A 347 -15.06 8.83 1.39
N GLY A 348 -14.60 10.05 1.64
CA GLY A 348 -15.30 11.23 1.16
C GLY A 348 -15.67 12.24 2.24
N PRO A 349 -16.65 13.14 1.98
CA PRO A 349 -17.02 14.22 2.89
C PRO A 349 -17.41 13.75 4.29
N THR A 350 -18.10 12.63 4.40
CA THR A 350 -18.58 12.08 5.67
C THR A 350 -17.43 11.76 6.64
N ILE A 351 -16.28 11.35 6.12
CA ILE A 351 -15.11 11.03 6.96
C ILE A 351 -14.55 12.28 7.65
N VAL A 352 -14.72 13.45 7.01
CA VAL A 352 -14.24 14.73 7.55
C VAL A 352 -15.27 15.38 8.47
N THR A 353 -16.58 15.17 8.22
CA THR A 353 -17.66 15.78 8.99
C THR A 353 -18.06 14.96 10.21
N GLU A 354 -18.06 13.63 10.10
CA GLU A 354 -18.63 12.73 11.11
C GLU A 354 -17.61 11.83 11.78
N HIS A 355 -16.46 11.56 11.13
CA HIS A 355 -15.46 10.59 11.58
C HIS A 355 -14.03 11.19 11.64
N LEU A 356 -13.93 12.42 12.09
CA LEU A 356 -12.63 13.11 12.21
C LEU A 356 -11.72 12.47 13.28
N ASP A 357 -12.30 11.84 14.27
CA ASP A 357 -11.62 11.02 15.27
C ASP A 357 -10.90 9.81 14.64
N LEU A 358 -11.55 9.12 13.69
CA LEU A 358 -10.93 8.05 12.93
C LEU A 358 -9.72 8.57 12.15
N VAL A 359 -9.85 9.70 11.46
CA VAL A 359 -8.75 10.27 10.65
C VAL A 359 -7.53 10.58 11.53
N TRP A 360 -7.73 11.28 12.67
CA TRP A 360 -6.64 11.59 13.57
C TRP A 360 -6.05 10.34 14.23
N THR A 361 -6.88 9.34 14.54
CA THR A 361 -6.39 8.06 15.06
C THR A 361 -5.49 7.37 14.02
N LEU A 362 -5.84 7.38 12.73
CA LEU A 362 -5.02 6.80 11.67
C LEU A 362 -3.71 7.57 11.46
N ILE A 363 -3.74 8.90 11.53
CA ILE A 363 -2.52 9.74 11.48
C ILE A 363 -1.57 9.34 12.61
N TRP A 364 -2.07 9.24 13.84
CA TRP A 364 -1.26 8.84 14.98
C TRP A 364 -0.82 7.39 14.91
N ALA A 365 -1.67 6.49 14.46
CA ALA A 365 -1.32 5.08 14.26
C ALA A 365 -0.17 4.92 13.27
N LEU A 366 -0.16 5.70 12.18
CA LEU A 366 0.94 5.73 11.22
C LEU A 366 2.25 6.16 11.88
N ALA A 367 2.25 7.26 12.66
CA ALA A 367 3.43 7.76 13.34
C ALA A 367 3.94 6.77 14.40
N VAL A 368 3.04 6.32 15.30
CA VAL A 368 3.39 5.44 16.42
C VAL A 368 3.84 4.07 15.92
N ALA A 369 3.21 3.51 14.89
CA ALA A 369 3.61 2.22 14.32
C ALA A 369 5.04 2.26 13.77
N ASN A 370 5.42 3.33 13.07
CA ASN A 370 6.77 3.49 12.55
C ASN A 370 7.82 3.61 13.68
N VAL A 371 7.52 4.37 14.73
CA VAL A 371 8.40 4.45 15.92
C VAL A 371 8.50 3.10 16.63
N LEU A 372 7.36 2.44 16.84
CA LEU A 372 7.30 1.12 17.47
C LEU A 372 8.08 0.07 16.66
N CYS A 373 8.00 0.14 15.33
CA CYS A 373 8.76 -0.74 14.43
C CYS A 373 10.27 -0.58 14.65
N VAL A 374 10.78 0.64 14.74
CA VAL A 374 12.20 0.90 15.03
C VAL A 374 12.60 0.26 16.35
N VAL A 375 11.81 0.48 17.42
CA VAL A 375 12.10 -0.08 18.75
C VAL A 375 12.14 -1.61 18.71
N ILE A 376 11.15 -2.25 18.07
CA ILE A 376 11.07 -3.71 17.95
C ILE A 376 12.23 -4.26 17.13
N LEU A 377 12.54 -3.66 15.96
CA LEU A 377 13.60 -4.16 15.08
C LEU A 377 14.99 -3.98 15.68
N VAL A 378 15.23 -2.88 16.41
CA VAL A 378 16.48 -2.72 17.18
C VAL A 378 16.63 -3.81 18.22
N GLY A 379 15.55 -4.13 18.97
CA GLY A 379 15.54 -5.24 19.92
C GLY A 379 15.76 -6.61 19.27
N LEU A 380 15.26 -6.80 18.06
CA LEU A 380 15.37 -8.05 17.29
C LEU A 380 16.65 -8.14 16.46
N THR A 381 17.52 -7.13 16.45
CA THR A 381 18.75 -7.08 15.64
C THR A 381 19.55 -8.39 15.65
N PRO A 382 19.80 -9.06 16.80
CA PRO A 382 20.60 -10.30 16.81
C PRO A 382 19.96 -11.47 16.04
N TRP A 383 18.65 -11.40 15.77
CA TRP A 383 17.88 -12.45 15.12
C TRP A 383 17.40 -12.11 13.70
N LEU A 384 17.64 -10.87 13.21
CA LEU A 384 17.15 -10.42 11.90
C LEU A 384 17.64 -11.27 10.73
N GLY A 385 18.88 -11.76 10.81
CA GLY A 385 19.41 -12.72 9.83
C GLY A 385 18.63 -14.05 9.78
N ALA A 386 18.08 -14.49 10.92
CA ALA A 386 17.25 -15.68 10.97
C ALA A 386 15.84 -15.47 10.39
N LEU A 387 15.29 -14.27 10.56
CA LEU A 387 13.95 -13.91 10.08
C LEU A 387 13.85 -14.05 8.55
N ALA A 388 14.87 -13.61 7.82
CA ALA A 388 14.90 -13.71 6.37
C ALA A 388 15.14 -15.15 5.84
N ASN A 389 15.54 -16.09 6.71
CA ASN A 389 15.75 -17.50 6.39
C ASN A 389 14.53 -18.40 6.61
N VAL A 390 13.39 -17.85 6.98
CA VAL A 390 12.15 -18.63 7.12
C VAL A 390 11.76 -19.20 5.76
N ARG A 391 11.52 -20.52 5.71
CA ARG A 391 11.10 -21.20 4.48
C ARG A 391 9.70 -20.73 4.07
N PRO A 392 9.52 -20.08 2.91
CA PRO A 392 8.21 -19.62 2.45
C PRO A 392 7.19 -20.75 2.35
N SER A 393 7.64 -21.99 2.10
CA SER A 393 6.77 -23.17 2.00
C SER A 393 5.98 -23.49 3.29
N LEU A 394 6.48 -23.08 4.46
CA LEU A 394 5.76 -23.24 5.73
C LEU A 394 4.53 -22.36 5.82
N LEU A 395 4.51 -21.23 5.10
CA LEU A 395 3.39 -20.28 5.11
C LEU A 395 2.23 -20.74 4.24
N ILE A 396 2.49 -21.56 3.22
CA ILE A 396 1.46 -21.95 2.24
C ILE A 396 0.21 -22.55 2.93
N PRO A 397 0.32 -23.56 3.81
CA PRO A 397 -0.88 -24.13 4.44
C PRO A 397 -1.61 -23.11 5.32
N PHE A 398 -0.89 -22.26 6.07
CA PHE A 398 -1.51 -21.23 6.90
C PHE A 398 -2.29 -20.23 6.04
N VAL A 399 -1.64 -19.68 5.01
CA VAL A 399 -2.26 -18.70 4.12
C VAL A 399 -3.48 -19.29 3.42
N MET A 400 -3.38 -20.53 2.92
CA MET A 400 -4.50 -21.20 2.26
C MET A 400 -5.69 -21.41 3.19
N VAL A 401 -5.46 -21.88 4.43
CA VAL A 401 -6.52 -22.10 5.41
C VAL A 401 -7.19 -20.75 5.77
N PHE A 402 -6.41 -19.72 6.09
CA PHE A 402 -6.97 -18.41 6.44
C PHE A 402 -7.66 -17.71 5.26
N ALA A 403 -7.15 -17.88 4.03
CA ALA A 403 -7.81 -17.35 2.85
C ALA A 403 -9.20 -18.00 2.63
N LEU A 404 -9.29 -19.32 2.75
CA LEU A 404 -10.56 -20.04 2.60
C LEU A 404 -11.54 -19.73 3.75
N LEU A 405 -11.04 -19.68 4.99
CA LEU A 405 -11.85 -19.29 6.15
C LEU A 405 -12.34 -17.84 6.03
N GLY A 406 -11.48 -16.91 5.63
CA GLY A 406 -11.84 -15.52 5.44
C GLY A 406 -12.90 -15.32 4.36
N CYS A 407 -12.77 -16.03 3.24
CA CYS A 407 -13.74 -16.04 2.17
C CYS A 407 -15.11 -16.58 2.63
N TYR A 408 -15.11 -17.63 3.44
CA TYR A 408 -16.35 -18.21 3.99
C TYR A 408 -16.99 -17.28 5.03
N LEU A 409 -16.19 -16.74 5.96
CA LEU A 409 -16.68 -15.89 7.04
C LEU A 409 -17.25 -14.55 6.53
N SER A 410 -16.69 -13.99 5.45
CA SER A 410 -17.15 -12.70 4.91
C SER A 410 -18.57 -12.74 4.36
N SER A 411 -19.02 -13.88 3.84
CA SER A 411 -20.30 -13.99 3.17
C SER A 411 -21.25 -15.02 3.81
N GLY A 412 -20.72 -15.92 4.63
CA GLY A 412 -21.46 -17.07 5.17
C GLY A 412 -21.88 -18.10 4.11
N ALA A 413 -21.45 -17.93 2.85
CA ALA A 413 -21.83 -18.78 1.73
C ALA A 413 -20.69 -19.69 1.29
N TRP A 414 -20.90 -21.00 1.30
CA TRP A 414 -19.90 -21.97 0.84
C TRP A 414 -19.57 -21.84 -0.66
N GLU A 415 -20.50 -21.30 -1.45
CA GLU A 415 -20.36 -21.03 -2.87
C GLU A 415 -19.19 -20.09 -3.16
N ASN A 416 -18.85 -19.20 -2.24
CA ASN A 416 -17.67 -18.34 -2.37
C ASN A 416 -16.34 -19.10 -2.33
N ILE A 417 -16.30 -20.31 -1.74
CA ILE A 417 -15.14 -21.20 -1.82
C ILE A 417 -14.93 -21.68 -3.27
N VAL A 418 -16.01 -21.96 -4.00
CA VAL A 418 -15.92 -22.30 -5.42
C VAL A 418 -15.53 -21.08 -6.25
N LEU A 419 -16.11 -19.93 -5.93
CA LEU A 419 -15.81 -18.69 -6.61
C LEU A 419 -14.33 -18.26 -6.42
N ILE A 420 -13.81 -18.36 -5.19
CA ILE A 420 -12.40 -18.04 -4.93
C ILE A 420 -11.46 -18.99 -5.69
N ALA A 421 -11.78 -20.27 -5.82
CA ALA A 421 -10.99 -21.22 -6.58
C ALA A 421 -10.93 -20.84 -8.07
N PHE A 422 -12.09 -20.52 -8.65
CA PHE A 422 -12.17 -20.09 -10.06
C PHE A 422 -11.43 -18.76 -10.30
N MET A 423 -11.68 -17.76 -9.46
CA MET A 423 -11.03 -16.46 -9.59
C MET A 423 -9.51 -16.55 -9.31
N SER A 424 -9.08 -17.47 -8.45
CA SER A 424 -7.65 -17.69 -8.20
C SER A 424 -6.93 -18.31 -9.39
N ALA A 425 -7.58 -19.18 -10.14
CA ALA A 425 -7.04 -19.69 -11.39
C ALA A 425 -6.82 -18.55 -12.40
N LEU A 426 -7.79 -17.62 -12.51
CA LEU A 426 -7.64 -16.41 -13.29
C LEU A 426 -6.48 -15.54 -12.76
N GLY A 427 -6.43 -15.28 -11.44
CA GLY A 427 -5.37 -14.50 -10.81
C GLY A 427 -3.98 -15.08 -11.04
N TYR A 428 -3.84 -16.42 -11.01
CA TYR A 428 -2.60 -17.11 -11.33
C TYR A 428 -2.22 -16.99 -12.81
N MET A 429 -3.19 -17.15 -13.72
CA MET A 429 -2.96 -16.93 -15.17
C MET A 429 -2.50 -15.50 -15.44
N LEU A 430 -3.15 -14.51 -14.84
CA LEU A 430 -2.78 -13.10 -14.99
C LEU A 430 -1.34 -12.85 -14.50
N LYS A 431 -0.98 -13.39 -13.32
CA LYS A 431 0.38 -13.33 -12.79
C LYS A 431 1.39 -13.96 -13.77
N ARG A 432 1.13 -15.17 -14.22
CA ARG A 432 2.02 -15.91 -15.13
C ARG A 432 2.28 -15.20 -16.45
N HIS A 433 1.28 -14.47 -16.98
CA HIS A 433 1.39 -13.73 -18.24
C HIS A 433 1.77 -12.26 -18.05
N GLY A 434 2.19 -11.84 -16.87
CA GLY A 434 2.63 -10.47 -16.59
C GLY A 434 1.53 -9.42 -16.72
N TRP A 435 0.27 -9.78 -16.42
CA TRP A 435 -0.83 -8.81 -16.39
C TRP A 435 -0.86 -8.09 -15.03
N PRO A 436 -1.05 -6.75 -15.00
CA PRO A 436 -1.11 -5.99 -13.75
C PRO A 436 -2.43 -6.27 -13.01
N ARG A 437 -2.39 -6.96 -11.88
CA ARG A 437 -3.58 -7.31 -11.08
C ARG A 437 -4.19 -6.16 -10.25
N PRO A 438 -3.41 -5.12 -9.83
CA PRO A 438 -3.96 -4.02 -9.06
C PRO A 438 -5.16 -3.31 -9.69
N PRO A 439 -5.17 -3.01 -11.00
CA PRO A 439 -6.33 -2.36 -11.64
C PRO A 439 -7.63 -3.15 -11.49
N PHE A 440 -7.58 -4.48 -11.54
CA PHE A 440 -8.76 -5.33 -11.34
C PHE A 440 -9.36 -5.12 -9.93
N VAL A 441 -8.52 -5.23 -8.90
CA VAL A 441 -8.99 -5.05 -7.52
C VAL A 441 -9.58 -3.66 -7.30
N ILE A 442 -8.93 -2.64 -7.86
CA ILE A 442 -9.44 -1.27 -7.76
C ILE A 442 -10.77 -1.12 -8.49
N GLY A 443 -10.92 -1.75 -9.64
CA GLY A 443 -12.21 -1.80 -10.33
C GLY A 443 -13.31 -2.41 -9.48
N VAL A 444 -13.02 -3.52 -8.79
CA VAL A 444 -13.97 -4.16 -7.86
C VAL A 444 -14.29 -3.24 -6.67
N VAL A 445 -13.26 -2.63 -6.06
CA VAL A 445 -13.41 -1.77 -4.87
C VAL A 445 -14.14 -0.46 -5.19
N LEU A 446 -13.80 0.18 -6.31
CA LEU A 446 -14.37 1.46 -6.71
C LEU A 446 -15.71 1.34 -7.48
N GLY A 447 -16.04 0.14 -7.94
CA GLY A 447 -17.27 -0.10 -8.70
C GLY A 447 -18.54 0.38 -8.00
N PRO A 448 -18.80 -0.05 -6.75
CA PRO A 448 -19.98 0.40 -6.00
C PRO A 448 -19.98 1.92 -5.76
N VAL A 449 -18.81 2.50 -5.43
CA VAL A 449 -18.66 3.96 -5.23
C VAL A 449 -18.94 4.72 -6.51
N ALA A 450 -18.42 4.24 -7.65
CA ALA A 450 -18.63 4.86 -8.96
C ALA A 450 -20.11 4.79 -9.37
N GLU A 451 -20.73 3.65 -9.18
CA GLU A 451 -22.14 3.42 -9.54
C GLU A 451 -23.08 4.30 -8.72
N ASP A 452 -22.97 4.24 -7.39
CA ASP A 452 -23.79 5.05 -6.48
C ASP A 452 -23.63 6.55 -6.76
N SER A 453 -22.38 6.97 -6.96
CA SER A 453 -22.06 8.37 -7.27
C SER A 453 -22.61 8.80 -8.64
N LEU A 454 -22.54 7.92 -9.66
CA LEU A 454 -23.11 8.20 -10.98
C LEU A 454 -24.63 8.36 -10.91
N HIS A 455 -25.33 7.44 -10.24
CA HIS A 455 -26.78 7.51 -10.10
C HIS A 455 -27.22 8.78 -9.37
N LYS A 456 -26.55 9.13 -8.27
CA LYS A 456 -26.82 10.38 -7.53
C LYS A 456 -26.54 11.61 -8.39
N ALA A 457 -25.43 11.63 -9.14
CA ALA A 457 -25.09 12.75 -10.02
C ALA A 457 -26.13 12.93 -11.14
N LEU A 458 -26.55 11.84 -11.77
CA LEU A 458 -27.59 11.86 -12.81
C LEU A 458 -28.96 12.28 -12.26
N ALA A 459 -29.30 11.83 -11.05
CA ALA A 459 -30.56 12.22 -10.41
C ALA A 459 -30.62 13.71 -10.07
N ILE A 460 -29.50 14.32 -9.66
CA ILE A 460 -29.45 15.72 -9.22
C ILE A 460 -29.27 16.69 -10.41
N TRP A 461 -28.38 16.38 -11.34
CA TRP A 461 -27.98 17.31 -12.43
C TRP A 461 -28.28 16.76 -13.84
N GLY A 462 -28.75 15.52 -13.97
CA GLY A 462 -28.81 14.89 -15.29
C GLY A 462 -27.42 14.84 -15.96
N PRO A 463 -27.35 14.71 -17.30
CA PRO A 463 -26.08 14.69 -18.02
C PRO A 463 -25.22 15.96 -17.90
N SER A 464 -25.79 17.07 -17.42
CA SER A 464 -25.06 18.34 -17.27
C SER A 464 -24.00 18.30 -16.17
N PHE A 465 -23.96 17.25 -15.33
CA PHE A 465 -22.92 17.12 -14.29
C PHE A 465 -21.50 17.11 -14.87
N PHE A 466 -21.30 16.64 -16.11
CA PHE A 466 -20.00 16.70 -16.79
C PHE A 466 -19.49 18.14 -17.06
N LEU A 467 -20.37 19.12 -17.08
CA LEU A 467 -20.04 20.53 -17.37
C LEU A 467 -19.72 21.34 -16.11
N ARG A 468 -19.79 20.75 -14.94
CA ARG A 468 -19.41 21.41 -13.68
C ARG A 468 -17.92 21.74 -13.68
N PRO A 469 -17.48 22.87 -13.08
CA PRO A 469 -16.08 23.28 -13.12
C PRO A 469 -15.11 22.23 -12.58
N LEU A 470 -15.38 21.63 -11.44
CA LEU A 470 -14.55 20.57 -10.86
C LEU A 470 -14.57 19.28 -11.72
N SER A 471 -15.74 18.92 -12.26
CA SER A 471 -15.88 17.79 -13.18
C SER A 471 -15.03 17.98 -14.43
N LEU A 472 -15.00 19.17 -15.02
CA LEU A 472 -14.17 19.47 -16.18
C LEU A 472 -12.66 19.35 -15.87
N ILE A 473 -12.23 19.78 -14.68
CA ILE A 473 -10.84 19.61 -14.22
C ILE A 473 -10.50 18.12 -14.14
N LEU A 474 -11.36 17.30 -13.54
CA LEU A 474 -11.13 15.86 -13.41
C LEU A 474 -11.13 15.14 -14.76
N ILE A 475 -12.04 15.49 -15.66
CA ILE A 475 -12.06 14.97 -17.04
C ILE A 475 -10.75 15.37 -17.75
N GLY A 476 -10.30 16.61 -17.59
CA GLY A 476 -9.02 17.07 -18.12
C GLY A 476 -7.84 16.24 -17.60
N LEU A 477 -7.82 15.90 -16.31
CA LEU A 477 -6.80 15.04 -15.70
C LEU A 477 -6.86 13.60 -16.23
N ILE A 478 -8.07 13.03 -16.43
CA ILE A 478 -8.23 11.68 -17.02
C ILE A 478 -7.67 11.69 -18.46
N VAL A 479 -8.09 12.64 -19.28
CA VAL A 479 -7.63 12.76 -20.67
C VAL A 479 -6.12 13.00 -20.74
N PHE A 480 -5.58 13.87 -19.87
CA PHE A 480 -4.15 14.13 -19.76
C PHE A 480 -3.36 12.86 -19.39
N SER A 481 -3.84 12.10 -18.41
CA SER A 481 -3.22 10.83 -17.98
C SER A 481 -3.12 9.84 -19.14
N ILE A 482 -4.22 9.63 -19.86
CA ILE A 482 -4.25 8.75 -21.04
C ILE A 482 -3.36 9.31 -22.16
N GLY A 483 -3.45 10.62 -22.42
CA GLY A 483 -2.67 11.29 -23.46
C GLY A 483 -1.17 11.21 -23.22
N LEU A 484 -0.74 11.39 -21.97
CA LEU A 484 0.67 11.30 -21.57
C LEU A 484 1.22 9.90 -21.79
N TYR A 485 0.40 8.86 -21.53
CA TYR A 485 0.76 7.49 -21.85
C TYR A 485 0.88 7.26 -23.36
N VAL A 486 -0.11 7.65 -24.15
CA VAL A 486 -0.08 7.48 -25.62
C VAL A 486 1.13 8.19 -26.21
N TRP A 487 1.48 9.35 -25.69
CA TRP A 487 2.67 10.10 -26.09
C TRP A 487 3.97 9.36 -25.73
N ARG A 488 4.06 8.80 -24.53
CA ARG A 488 5.22 7.98 -24.09
C ARG A 488 5.35 6.70 -24.93
N ALA A 489 4.25 6.02 -25.18
CA ALA A 489 4.22 4.80 -25.99
C ALA A 489 4.70 5.01 -27.44
N ARG A 490 4.55 6.23 -27.97
CA ARG A 490 5.04 6.61 -29.33
C ARG A 490 6.53 6.94 -29.37
N LYS A 491 7.23 7.04 -28.22
CA LYS A 491 8.69 7.27 -28.16
C LYS A 491 9.37 6.08 -27.46
N PRO A 492 9.50 4.92 -28.15
CA PRO A 492 10.25 3.80 -27.58
C PRO A 492 11.74 4.18 -27.50
N GLY A 493 12.36 4.15 -26.32
CA GLY A 493 13.81 4.14 -26.21
C GLY A 493 14.50 5.14 -25.30
N LYS A 494 13.82 5.86 -24.35
CA LYS A 494 14.53 6.78 -23.45
C LYS A 494 14.37 6.55 -21.94
N PHE A 495 13.56 5.60 -21.50
CA PHE A 495 13.43 5.23 -20.09
C PHE A 495 13.16 3.72 -19.97
N GLU A 496 14.14 2.91 -20.26
CA GLU A 496 14.20 1.56 -19.71
C GLU A 496 14.76 1.68 -18.29
N ILE A 497 13.92 1.42 -17.30
CA ILE A 497 14.39 1.09 -15.95
C ILE A 497 15.18 -0.22 -16.15
N PRO A 498 16.46 -0.30 -15.75
CA PRO A 498 17.23 -1.52 -15.91
C PRO A 498 16.44 -2.69 -15.32
N GLU A 499 16.20 -3.73 -16.11
CA GLU A 499 15.72 -5.00 -15.59
C GLU A 499 16.79 -5.46 -14.60
N SER A 500 16.44 -5.52 -13.31
CA SER A 500 17.27 -6.14 -12.30
C SER A 500 17.55 -7.59 -12.72
N ALA A 501 18.83 -7.88 -12.98
CA ALA A 501 19.35 -9.21 -13.16
C ALA A 501 19.05 -10.11 -11.94
#